data_e58d61207472998e0d0ec28cddecb4de
#
_entry.id   e58d61207472998e0d0ec28cddecb4de
#
_cell.length_a   1.000
_cell.length_b   1.000
_cell.length_c   1.000
_cell.angle_alpha   90.00
_cell.angle_beta   90.00
_cell.angle_gamma   90.00
#
_symmetry.space_group_name_H-M   'P 1'
#
loop_
_entity.id
_entity.type
_entity.pdbx_description
1 polymer ?
#
loop_
_entity_poly.entity_id
_entity_poly.type
_entity_poly.pdbx_seq_one_letter_code
_entity_poly.pdbx_strand_id
1 'polypeptide(L)'
;ALPICGKLYVSAYGGGTANTEFEFLTGNSMTNLGSGVYPYTIYNMETTGNLAEQFKSLGYSTTAMHPNHATNWNRENVYKDFGFDQFLSINDFQGADTLRGMVTDQATYDKILELLDQNTDPQFIFDVTMQNHSGYDTGLLPVDKQMHLNIDTTDLDAKTIEDGTLSDV
;
A
#
# COMPACT_ATOMS: atom_id res chain seq x y z
N ALA A 1 -17.85 -8.40 -11.68
CA ALA A 1 -17.99 -8.42 -10.22
C ALA A 1 -18.21 -6.98 -9.74
N LEU A 2 -19.01 -6.78 -8.68
CA LEU A 2 -19.14 -5.48 -8.05
C LEU A 2 -17.96 -5.28 -7.08
N PRO A 3 -17.37 -4.07 -7.01
CA PRO A 3 -16.31 -3.81 -6.03
C PRO A 3 -16.90 -3.93 -4.62
N ILE A 4 -16.12 -4.53 -3.72
CA ILE A 4 -16.44 -4.61 -2.30
C ILE A 4 -15.54 -3.62 -1.58
N CYS A 5 -16.14 -2.65 -0.92
CA CYS A 5 -15.44 -1.64 -0.11
C CYS A 5 -15.84 -1.78 1.35
N GLY A 6 -14.91 -1.52 2.26
CA GLY A 6 -15.18 -1.59 3.67
C GLY A 6 -14.08 -0.92 4.51
N LYS A 7 -14.33 -0.83 5.83
CA LYS A 7 -13.32 -0.36 6.77
C LYS A 7 -12.39 -1.52 7.12
N LEU A 8 -11.08 -1.27 7.00
CA LEU A 8 -10.05 -2.17 7.48
C LEU A 8 -9.54 -1.65 8.84
N TYR A 9 -9.63 -2.49 9.87
CA TYR A 9 -9.05 -2.19 11.18
C TYR A 9 -7.67 -2.82 11.25
N VAL A 10 -6.67 -2.02 11.58
CA VAL A 10 -5.26 -2.44 11.64
C VAL A 10 -4.71 -2.21 13.04
N SER A 11 -3.72 -2.99 13.46
CA SER A 11 -3.04 -2.86 14.74
C SER A 11 -1.86 -1.89 14.71
N ALA A 12 -1.41 -1.48 13.53
CA ALA A 12 -0.33 -0.52 13.36
C ALA A 12 -0.89 0.92 13.27
N TYR A 13 -0.38 1.82 14.09
CA TYR A 13 -0.80 3.22 14.15
C TYR A 13 0.34 4.14 13.69
N GLY A 14 -0.01 5.23 13.01
CA GLY A 14 0.94 6.29 12.68
C GLY A 14 1.96 5.91 11.61
N GLY A 15 1.61 5.04 10.68
CA GLY A 15 2.50 4.55 9.62
C GLY A 15 2.93 3.10 9.83
N GLY A 16 4.02 2.67 9.15
CA GLY A 16 4.46 1.28 9.24
C GLY A 16 3.60 0.33 8.41
N THR A 17 3.26 0.70 7.19
CA THR A 17 2.40 -0.07 6.26
C THR A 17 2.83 -1.53 6.14
N ALA A 18 4.15 -1.80 6.15
CA ALA A 18 4.70 -3.16 6.11
C ALA A 18 4.19 -4.06 7.25
N ASN A 19 3.85 -3.50 8.41
CA ASN A 19 3.29 -4.26 9.52
C ASN A 19 1.84 -4.69 9.23
N THR A 20 1.04 -3.81 8.62
CA THR A 20 -0.31 -4.15 8.16
C THR A 20 -0.28 -5.15 7.01
N GLU A 21 0.66 -5.00 6.06
CA GLU A 21 0.89 -5.98 4.99
C GLU A 21 1.24 -7.35 5.57
N PHE A 22 2.15 -7.40 6.55
CA PHE A 22 2.53 -8.65 7.24
C PHE A 22 1.30 -9.32 7.87
N GLU A 23 0.49 -8.59 8.63
CA GLU A 23 -0.72 -9.15 9.24
C GLU A 23 -1.70 -9.68 8.19
N PHE A 24 -1.93 -8.90 7.13
CA PHE A 24 -2.86 -9.28 6.07
C PHE A 24 -2.38 -10.52 5.30
N LEU A 25 -1.12 -10.52 4.87
CA LEU A 25 -0.60 -11.58 4.00
C LEU A 25 -0.35 -12.87 4.76
N THR A 26 0.01 -12.82 6.05
CA THR A 26 0.39 -14.01 6.81
C THR A 26 -0.66 -14.49 7.81
N GLY A 27 -1.62 -13.63 8.16
CA GLY A 27 -2.57 -13.91 9.26
C GLY A 27 -1.94 -13.85 10.66
N ASN A 28 -0.66 -13.49 10.78
CA ASN A 28 0.01 -13.30 12.06
C ASN A 28 -0.27 -11.92 12.63
N SER A 29 -0.30 -11.79 13.96
CA SER A 29 -0.55 -10.51 14.62
C SER A 29 0.74 -9.83 15.08
N MET A 30 0.83 -8.52 14.86
CA MET A 30 1.89 -7.66 15.42
C MET A 30 1.86 -7.58 16.96
N THR A 31 0.73 -7.88 17.59
CA THR A 31 0.53 -7.78 19.04
C THR A 31 1.59 -8.51 19.86
N ASN A 32 2.11 -9.61 19.34
CA ASN A 32 3.07 -10.46 20.04
C ASN A 32 4.53 -10.13 19.73
N LEU A 33 4.79 -9.18 18.82
CA LEU A 33 6.14 -8.87 18.35
C LEU A 33 6.79 -7.68 19.08
N GLY A 34 5.99 -6.88 19.78
CA GLY A 34 6.46 -5.71 20.51
C GLY A 34 6.47 -4.42 19.67
N SER A 35 6.60 -3.30 20.37
CA SER A 35 6.61 -1.96 19.76
C SER A 35 7.89 -1.74 18.95
N GLY A 36 7.77 -1.13 17.78
CA GLY A 36 8.90 -0.78 16.92
C GLY A 36 9.51 -1.95 16.13
N VAL A 37 8.89 -3.12 16.18
CA VAL A 37 9.30 -4.27 15.36
C VAL A 37 8.70 -4.13 13.97
N TYR A 38 9.53 -4.39 12.97
CA TYR A 38 9.13 -4.46 11.55
C TYR A 38 9.54 -5.84 11.01
N PRO A 39 8.61 -6.81 10.95
CA PRO A 39 8.92 -8.20 10.58
C PRO A 39 9.70 -8.32 9.28
N TYR A 40 9.35 -7.56 8.26
CA TYR A 40 9.99 -7.57 6.94
C TYR A 40 11.49 -7.24 6.96
N THR A 41 11.96 -6.51 7.99
CA THR A 41 13.36 -6.09 8.11
C THR A 41 14.17 -6.94 9.08
N ILE A 42 13.51 -7.75 9.92
CA ILE A 42 14.14 -8.46 11.03
C ILE A 42 14.12 -9.98 10.80
N TYR A 43 13.02 -10.51 10.23
CA TYR A 43 12.83 -11.96 10.12
C TYR A 43 12.98 -12.43 8.68
N ASN A 44 13.48 -13.68 8.53
CA ASN A 44 13.41 -14.39 7.26
C ASN A 44 11.96 -14.85 7.02
N MET A 45 11.43 -14.59 5.84
CA MET A 45 10.04 -14.87 5.48
C MET A 45 9.83 -16.16 4.68
N GLU A 46 10.92 -16.84 4.24
CA GLU A 46 10.88 -18.01 3.36
C GLU A 46 9.98 -19.16 3.85
N THR A 47 9.82 -19.29 5.17
CA THR A 47 9.01 -20.38 5.74
C THR A 47 7.70 -19.89 6.36
N THR A 48 7.36 -18.63 6.14
CA THR A 48 6.14 -18.04 6.69
C THR A 48 4.97 -18.29 5.76
N GLY A 49 4.01 -19.11 6.19
CA GLY A 49 2.79 -19.34 5.42
C GLY A 49 2.06 -18.03 5.10
N ASN A 50 1.61 -17.87 3.87
CA ASN A 50 1.07 -16.60 3.40
C ASN A 50 0.00 -16.79 2.32
N LEU A 51 -0.73 -15.70 2.01
CA LEU A 51 -1.81 -15.72 1.02
C LEU A 51 -1.31 -15.95 -0.41
N ALA A 52 -0.13 -15.45 -0.78
CA ALA A 52 0.39 -15.61 -2.14
C ALA A 52 0.60 -17.10 -2.44
N GLU A 53 1.26 -17.84 -1.56
CA GLU A 53 1.43 -19.29 -1.69
C GLU A 53 0.10 -20.04 -1.72
N GLN A 54 -0.86 -19.65 -0.88
CA GLN A 54 -2.18 -20.28 -0.84
C GLN A 54 -2.91 -20.10 -2.17
N PHE A 55 -2.99 -18.87 -2.71
CA PHE A 55 -3.62 -18.61 -4.01
C PHE A 55 -2.89 -19.33 -5.15
N LYS A 56 -1.56 -19.31 -5.13
CA LYS A 56 -0.74 -20.03 -6.12
C LYS A 56 -1.02 -21.53 -6.11
N SER A 57 -1.19 -22.14 -4.92
CA SER A 57 -1.55 -23.57 -4.81
C SER A 57 -2.94 -23.88 -5.35
N LEU A 58 -3.81 -22.87 -5.46
CA LEU A 58 -5.14 -22.95 -6.07
C LEU A 58 -5.14 -22.64 -7.57
N GLY A 59 -3.98 -22.41 -8.17
CA GLY A 59 -3.83 -22.14 -9.59
C GLY A 59 -4.00 -20.65 -9.99
N TYR A 60 -3.89 -19.74 -9.04
CA TYR A 60 -3.88 -18.30 -9.33
C TYR A 60 -2.46 -17.86 -9.72
N SER A 61 -2.36 -16.92 -10.66
CA SER A 61 -1.16 -16.10 -10.81
C SER A 61 -1.15 -15.03 -9.71
N THR A 62 0.03 -14.68 -9.20
CA THR A 62 0.16 -13.82 -8.02
C THR A 62 1.06 -12.63 -8.32
N THR A 63 0.52 -11.42 -8.15
CA THR A 63 1.24 -10.16 -8.37
C THR A 63 1.18 -9.28 -7.14
N ALA A 64 2.34 -8.84 -6.65
CA ALA A 64 2.41 -7.72 -5.71
C ALA A 64 2.72 -6.43 -6.46
N MET A 65 2.13 -5.29 -6.03
CA MET A 65 2.40 -3.97 -6.60
C MET A 65 2.64 -2.95 -5.48
N HIS A 66 3.65 -2.11 -5.67
CA HIS A 66 3.88 -0.94 -4.84
C HIS A 66 4.66 0.10 -5.65
N PRO A 67 4.04 1.20 -6.11
CA PRO A 67 4.66 2.17 -6.99
C PRO A 67 5.67 3.09 -6.28
N ASN A 68 6.62 2.46 -5.57
CA ASN A 68 7.73 3.10 -4.90
C ASN A 68 8.97 2.18 -4.99
N HIS A 69 10.09 2.58 -4.40
CA HIS A 69 11.32 1.80 -4.44
C HIS A 69 11.11 0.39 -3.88
N ALA A 70 11.51 -0.63 -4.65
CA ALA A 70 11.38 -2.05 -4.27
C ALA A 70 12.07 -2.39 -2.94
N THR A 71 13.15 -1.67 -2.64
CA THR A 71 13.93 -1.85 -1.40
C THR A 71 13.24 -1.34 -0.14
N ASN A 72 12.21 -0.50 -0.28
CA ASN A 72 11.49 0.04 0.87
C ASN A 72 10.85 -1.10 1.67
N TRP A 73 11.11 -1.13 2.98
CA TRP A 73 10.68 -2.20 3.86
C TRP A 73 11.16 -3.60 3.44
N ASN A 74 12.24 -3.69 2.66
CA ASN A 74 12.77 -4.98 2.15
C ASN A 74 11.77 -5.77 1.29
N ARG A 75 10.78 -5.09 0.68
CA ARG A 75 9.68 -5.76 -0.06
C ARG A 75 10.17 -6.66 -1.19
N GLU A 76 11.23 -6.25 -1.89
CA GLU A 76 11.78 -7.05 -2.99
C GLU A 76 12.17 -8.47 -2.56
N ASN A 77 12.73 -8.64 -1.36
CA ASN A 77 13.07 -9.95 -0.82
C ASN A 77 11.84 -10.62 -0.21
N VAL A 78 11.04 -9.89 0.57
CA VAL A 78 9.88 -10.44 1.26
C VAL A 78 8.83 -10.98 0.29
N TYR A 79 8.50 -10.25 -0.77
CA TYR A 79 7.51 -10.73 -1.74
C TYR A 79 8.03 -11.90 -2.58
N LYS A 80 9.34 -11.95 -2.81
CA LYS A 80 10.00 -13.13 -3.37
C LYS A 80 9.89 -14.33 -2.43
N ASP A 81 10.18 -14.14 -1.13
CA ASP A 81 10.07 -15.18 -0.10
C ASP A 81 8.62 -15.67 0.06
N PHE A 82 7.64 -14.78 -0.08
CA PHE A 82 6.22 -15.12 -0.09
C PHE A 82 5.75 -15.83 -1.36
N GLY A 83 6.64 -15.97 -2.36
CA GLY A 83 6.35 -16.74 -3.56
C GLY A 83 5.48 -16.02 -4.58
N PHE A 84 5.34 -14.68 -4.52
CA PHE A 84 4.71 -13.92 -5.61
C PHE A 84 5.42 -14.20 -6.94
N ASP A 85 4.66 -14.36 -8.03
CA ASP A 85 5.21 -14.59 -9.35
C ASP A 85 5.91 -13.35 -9.90
N GLN A 86 5.41 -12.16 -9.53
CA GLN A 86 6.02 -10.88 -9.88
C GLN A 86 5.78 -9.82 -8.80
N PHE A 87 6.71 -8.86 -8.74
CA PHE A 87 6.57 -7.65 -7.94
C PHE A 87 6.80 -6.43 -8.84
N LEU A 88 5.78 -5.58 -8.99
CA LEU A 88 5.83 -4.33 -9.74
C LEU A 88 6.14 -3.17 -8.80
N SER A 89 7.26 -2.51 -9.03
CA SER A 89 7.77 -1.37 -8.26
C SER A 89 7.69 -0.07 -9.06
N ILE A 90 8.23 1.03 -8.57
CA ILE A 90 8.27 2.31 -9.28
C ILE A 90 8.81 2.21 -10.72
N ASN A 91 9.69 1.25 -10.98
CA ASN A 91 10.27 1.04 -12.31
C ASN A 91 9.23 0.57 -13.34
N ASP A 92 8.16 -0.04 -12.91
CA ASP A 92 7.09 -0.57 -13.75
C ASP A 92 5.98 0.46 -14.02
N PHE A 93 6.11 1.66 -13.42
CA PHE A 93 5.21 2.81 -13.57
C PHE A 93 5.86 4.00 -14.27
N GLN A 94 6.84 3.76 -15.13
CA GLN A 94 7.53 4.81 -15.88
C GLN A 94 6.56 5.58 -16.79
N GLY A 95 6.48 6.91 -16.62
CA GLY A 95 5.57 7.76 -17.37
C GLY A 95 4.12 7.78 -16.85
N ALA A 96 3.82 7.09 -15.76
CA ALA A 96 2.53 7.15 -15.10
C ALA A 96 2.24 8.55 -14.52
N ASP A 97 0.98 8.91 -14.42
CA ASP A 97 0.54 10.14 -13.79
C ASP A 97 0.93 10.18 -12.31
N THR A 98 1.32 11.37 -11.86
CA THR A 98 1.73 11.58 -10.47
C THR A 98 0.97 12.72 -9.81
N LEU A 99 0.72 12.59 -8.52
CA LEU A 99 0.25 13.65 -7.64
C LEU A 99 1.26 13.85 -6.51
N ARG A 100 1.71 15.06 -6.29
CA ARG A 100 2.78 15.38 -5.31
C ARG A 100 4.08 14.57 -5.51
N GLY A 101 4.36 14.15 -6.76
CA GLY A 101 5.51 13.30 -7.09
C GLY A 101 5.33 11.82 -6.80
N MET A 102 4.14 11.39 -6.37
CA MET A 102 3.78 9.99 -6.15
C MET A 102 2.87 9.50 -7.28
N VAL A 103 3.03 8.25 -7.69
CA VAL A 103 2.15 7.62 -8.69
C VAL A 103 0.71 7.66 -8.19
N THR A 104 -0.22 8.04 -9.05
CA THR A 104 -1.64 8.14 -8.69
C THR A 104 -2.27 6.77 -8.48
N ASP A 105 -3.30 6.70 -7.62
CA ASP A 105 -4.09 5.49 -7.44
C ASP A 105 -4.77 5.07 -8.76
N GLN A 106 -5.16 6.03 -9.60
CA GLN A 106 -5.71 5.72 -10.93
C GLN A 106 -4.70 4.95 -11.79
N ALA A 107 -3.42 5.34 -11.76
CA ALA A 107 -2.38 4.63 -12.52
C ALA A 107 -2.17 3.18 -12.02
N THR A 108 -2.31 2.93 -10.72
CA THR A 108 -2.26 1.56 -10.19
C THR A 108 -3.48 0.75 -10.59
N TYR A 109 -4.68 1.35 -10.60
CA TYR A 109 -5.90 0.69 -11.06
C TYR A 109 -5.85 0.37 -12.56
N ASP A 110 -5.31 1.27 -13.38
CA ASP A 110 -5.12 1.02 -14.81
C ASP A 110 -4.15 -0.15 -15.03
N LYS A 111 -3.09 -0.25 -14.19
CA LYS A 111 -2.16 -1.38 -14.21
C LYS A 111 -2.84 -2.70 -13.81
N ILE A 112 -3.75 -2.69 -12.83
CA ILE A 112 -4.56 -3.86 -12.48
C ILE A 112 -5.42 -4.30 -13.66
N LEU A 113 -6.08 -3.37 -14.34
CA LEU A 113 -6.90 -3.68 -15.52
C LEU A 113 -6.03 -4.26 -16.65
N GLU A 114 -4.84 -3.71 -16.89
CA GLU A 114 -3.88 -4.23 -17.85
C GLU A 114 -3.51 -5.69 -17.54
N LEU A 115 -3.19 -6.00 -16.27
CA LEU A 115 -2.85 -7.35 -15.84
C LEU A 115 -4.02 -8.34 -16.03
N LEU A 116 -5.24 -7.90 -15.74
CA LEU A 116 -6.45 -8.71 -15.91
C LEU A 116 -6.74 -8.98 -17.38
N ASP A 117 -6.46 -8.03 -18.28
CA ASP A 117 -6.66 -8.19 -19.73
C ASP A 117 -5.60 -9.09 -20.37
N GLN A 118 -4.39 -9.14 -19.80
CA GLN A 118 -3.28 -9.95 -20.35
C GLN A 118 -3.41 -11.44 -20.05
N ASN A 119 -4.16 -11.81 -19.02
CA ASN A 119 -4.25 -13.19 -18.57
C ASN A 119 -5.69 -13.54 -18.19
N THR A 120 -6.20 -14.64 -18.72
CA THR A 120 -7.55 -15.18 -18.42
C THR A 120 -7.57 -16.09 -17.19
N ASP A 121 -6.40 -16.47 -16.67
CA ASP A 121 -6.31 -17.28 -15.45
C ASP A 121 -6.73 -16.47 -14.21
N PRO A 122 -7.19 -17.13 -13.16
CA PRO A 122 -7.47 -16.45 -11.90
C PRO A 122 -6.24 -15.70 -11.39
N GLN A 123 -6.42 -14.47 -10.90
CA GLN A 123 -5.32 -13.63 -10.43
C GLN A 123 -5.53 -13.20 -8.98
N PHE A 124 -4.48 -13.25 -8.20
CA PHE A 124 -4.36 -12.59 -6.90
C PHE A 124 -3.42 -11.40 -7.05
N ILE A 125 -3.96 -10.19 -6.98
CA ILE A 125 -3.20 -8.94 -7.09
C ILE A 125 -3.25 -8.23 -5.75
N PHE A 126 -2.09 -8.03 -5.14
CA PHE A 126 -1.92 -7.31 -3.89
C PHE A 126 -1.29 -5.94 -4.18
N ASP A 127 -2.09 -4.89 -4.09
CA ASP A 127 -1.67 -3.51 -4.39
C ASP A 127 -1.57 -2.66 -3.13
N VAL A 128 -0.44 -1.98 -2.96
CA VAL A 128 -0.18 -1.01 -1.90
C VAL A 128 0.09 0.34 -2.53
N THR A 129 -0.93 1.18 -2.62
CA THR A 129 -0.85 2.48 -3.30
C THR A 129 0.03 3.49 -2.59
N MET A 130 0.37 4.60 -3.28
CA MET A 130 1.26 5.64 -2.77
C MET A 130 0.68 7.05 -2.79
N GLN A 131 -0.36 7.31 -3.57
CA GLN A 131 -0.86 8.68 -3.79
C GLN A 131 -1.09 9.45 -2.48
N ASN A 132 -1.63 8.79 -1.48
CA ASN A 132 -2.02 9.39 -0.20
C ASN A 132 -0.96 9.19 0.92
N HIS A 133 0.27 8.84 0.56
CA HIS A 133 1.35 8.74 1.55
C HIS A 133 1.69 10.12 2.13
N SER A 134 2.01 10.13 3.42
CA SER A 134 2.37 11.35 4.17
C SER A 134 3.55 12.12 3.58
N GLY A 135 3.70 13.33 4.10
CA GLY A 135 4.39 14.49 3.62
C GLY A 135 3.39 15.43 2.95
N TYR A 136 2.32 15.81 3.67
CA TYR A 136 1.22 16.62 3.09
C TYR A 136 1.57 18.11 3.01
N ASP A 137 2.51 18.58 3.80
CA ASP A 137 3.01 19.94 3.92
C ASP A 137 4.02 20.33 2.81
N THR A 138 4.08 19.57 1.75
CA THR A 138 5.06 19.79 0.65
C THR A 138 4.77 21.03 -0.21
N GLY A 139 3.57 21.61 -0.13
CA GLY A 139 3.13 22.68 -1.03
C GLY A 139 2.99 22.26 -2.50
N LEU A 140 3.08 20.97 -2.79
CA LEU A 140 3.03 20.45 -4.16
C LEU A 140 1.62 20.13 -4.65
N LEU A 141 0.62 20.16 -3.75
CA LEU A 141 -0.76 19.93 -4.15
C LEU A 141 -1.35 21.18 -4.78
N PRO A 142 -1.84 21.13 -6.04
CA PRO A 142 -2.53 22.25 -6.67
C PRO A 142 -3.70 22.75 -5.83
N VAL A 143 -3.92 24.07 -5.78
CA VAL A 143 -4.98 24.68 -4.93
C VAL A 143 -6.36 24.13 -5.26
N ASP A 144 -6.63 23.83 -6.51
CA ASP A 144 -7.90 23.24 -6.97
C ASP A 144 -8.09 21.77 -6.59
N LYS A 145 -7.06 21.12 -6.05
CA LYS A 145 -7.05 19.75 -5.55
C LYS A 145 -7.02 19.68 -4.02
N GLN A 146 -6.90 20.83 -3.35
CA GLN A 146 -6.89 20.85 -1.90
C GLN A 146 -8.30 20.69 -1.36
N MET A 147 -8.48 19.77 -0.42
CA MET A 147 -9.69 19.67 0.38
C MET A 147 -9.52 20.48 1.67
N HIS A 148 -10.58 21.13 2.10
CA HIS A 148 -10.58 21.93 3.31
C HIS A 148 -11.54 21.33 4.32
N LEU A 149 -11.15 21.29 5.58
CA LEU A 149 -12.04 20.89 6.67
C LEU A 149 -13.21 21.87 6.75
N ASN A 150 -14.43 21.35 6.73
CA ASN A 150 -15.64 22.14 6.96
C ASN A 150 -16.11 21.94 8.40
N ILE A 151 -15.21 22.22 9.36
CA ILE A 151 -15.45 22.14 10.79
C ILE A 151 -15.05 23.44 11.47
N ASP A 152 -15.57 23.68 12.68
CA ASP A 152 -15.10 24.78 13.52
C ASP A 152 -13.68 24.45 14.03
N THR A 153 -12.72 25.26 13.63
CA THR A 153 -11.30 25.09 13.98
C THR A 153 -10.83 26.05 15.06
N THR A 154 -11.73 26.77 15.71
CA THR A 154 -11.39 27.84 16.67
C THR A 154 -10.56 27.32 17.86
N ASP A 155 -10.77 26.08 18.27
CA ASP A 155 -10.08 25.44 19.40
C ASP A 155 -8.91 24.53 18.97
N LEU A 156 -8.59 24.50 17.67
CA LEU A 156 -7.50 23.65 17.13
C LEU A 156 -6.22 24.48 16.98
N ASP A 157 -5.09 23.89 17.31
CA ASP A 157 -3.79 24.50 17.00
C ASP A 157 -3.50 24.48 15.49
N ALA A 158 -2.61 25.38 15.04
CA ALA A 158 -2.32 25.57 13.62
C ALA A 158 -1.82 24.27 12.93
N LYS A 159 -1.05 23.45 13.65
CA LYS A 159 -0.53 22.20 13.10
C LYS A 159 -1.64 21.16 12.94
N THR A 160 -2.54 21.04 13.89
CA THR A 160 -3.70 20.14 13.80
C THR A 160 -4.60 20.51 12.63
N ILE A 161 -4.80 21.81 12.38
CA ILE A 161 -5.58 22.31 11.24
C ILE A 161 -4.88 21.95 9.93
N GLU A 162 -3.57 22.17 9.84
CA GLU A 162 -2.77 21.88 8.65
C GLU A 162 -2.75 20.38 8.34
N ASP A 163 -2.45 19.56 9.34
CA ASP A 163 -2.43 18.09 9.21
C ASP A 163 -3.82 17.57 8.78
N GLY A 164 -4.90 18.08 9.37
CA GLY A 164 -6.26 17.70 9.01
C GLY A 164 -6.68 18.13 7.60
N THR A 165 -6.28 19.30 7.17
CA THR A 165 -6.61 19.82 5.83
C THR A 165 -5.98 18.95 4.73
N LEU A 166 -4.82 18.35 4.99
CA LEU A 166 -4.07 17.57 4.03
C LEU A 166 -4.38 16.07 4.10
N SER A 167 -4.91 15.59 5.22
CA SER A 167 -5.22 14.16 5.41
C SER A 167 -6.49 13.69 4.70
N ASP A 168 -7.33 14.62 4.22
CA ASP A 168 -8.59 14.30 3.54
C ASP A 168 -8.45 14.17 2.01
N VAL A 169 -7.22 14.15 1.49
CA VAL A 169 -6.92 14.08 0.04
C VAL A 169 -6.82 12.63 -0.44
#